data_7d9b5a67568f06d6ece65a30a740c105
#
_entry.id   7d9b5a67568f06d6ece65a30a740c105
#
_cell.length_a   1.000
_cell.length_b   1.000
_cell.length_c   1.000
_cell.angle_alpha   90.00
_cell.angle_beta   90.00
_cell.angle_gamma   90.00
#
_symmetry.space_group_name_H-M   'P 1'
#
loop_
_entity.id
_entity.type
_entity.pdbx_description
1 polymer ?
#
loop_
_entity_poly.entity_id
_entity_poly.type
_entity_poly.pdbx_seq_one_letter_code
_entity_poly.pdbx_strand_id
1 'polypeptide(L)'
;MPTTLVIFSGLPGTGKSMLADKLARELRWPLLRIDDVVGEIPENPNVAFWDSKVAILLGLTEAQVELGLSVIVDSVFMNKDRNHAQNIARKHHALFRPIYVFVSDENVWKERVTTRYRESKNNNVATWEQIQHQSGHFRKWEPDTALFVDSLHSFDRNYEAVLNFVKKDQGDLKTLSDLPLVEGKYHE
;
A
#
# COMPACT_ATOMS: atom_id res chain seq x y z
N MET A 1 -18.64 5.08 12.08
CA MET A 1 -18.03 5.21 10.73
C MET A 1 -18.18 3.88 10.03
N PRO A 2 -18.42 3.84 8.72
CA PRO A 2 -18.47 2.58 7.99
C PRO A 2 -17.09 1.90 8.02
N THR A 3 -17.08 0.57 7.93
CA THR A 3 -15.85 -0.20 7.80
C THR A 3 -15.02 0.32 6.62
N THR A 4 -13.74 0.57 6.84
CA THR A 4 -12.86 1.18 5.84
C THR A 4 -11.59 0.37 5.66
N LEU A 5 -11.27 0.02 4.42
CA LEU A 5 -10.01 -0.58 4.02
C LEU A 5 -9.12 0.50 3.40
N VAL A 6 -8.07 0.88 4.10
CA VAL A 6 -7.04 1.80 3.59
C VAL A 6 -5.85 1.00 3.10
N ILE A 7 -5.40 1.22 1.88
CA ILE A 7 -4.15 0.63 1.39
C ILE A 7 -3.14 1.74 1.05
N PHE A 8 -1.93 1.61 1.58
CA PHE A 8 -0.78 2.41 1.16
C PHE A 8 0.01 1.62 0.13
N SER A 9 0.06 2.15 -1.09
CA SER A 9 0.77 1.56 -2.23
C SER A 9 1.94 2.45 -2.64
N GLY A 10 3.00 1.86 -3.13
CA GLY A 10 4.18 2.58 -3.61
C GLY A 10 5.46 1.77 -3.41
N LEU A 11 6.47 2.08 -4.20
CA LEU A 11 7.76 1.41 -4.16
C LEU A 11 8.53 1.69 -2.85
N PRO A 12 9.55 0.89 -2.51
CA PRO A 12 10.37 1.14 -1.33
C PRO A 12 11.02 2.54 -1.38
N GLY A 13 11.19 3.17 -0.20
CA GLY A 13 11.81 4.48 -0.08
C GLY A 13 10.89 5.68 -0.38
N THR A 14 9.62 5.46 -0.71
CA THR A 14 8.67 6.55 -1.00
C THR A 14 8.05 7.20 0.26
N GLY A 15 8.28 6.67 1.46
CA GLY A 15 7.77 7.26 2.69
C GLY A 15 6.36 6.80 3.12
N LYS A 16 5.75 5.84 2.41
CA LYS A 16 4.39 5.33 2.70
C LYS A 16 4.20 4.85 4.14
N SER A 17 5.18 4.11 4.68
CA SER A 17 5.08 3.52 6.02
C SER A 17 5.00 4.56 7.14
N MET A 18 5.65 5.72 6.99
CA MET A 18 5.57 6.81 7.96
C MET A 18 4.16 7.41 8.03
N LEU A 19 3.50 7.56 6.88
CA LEU A 19 2.11 8.04 6.80
C LEU A 19 1.14 7.01 7.36
N ALA A 20 1.34 5.74 7.02
CA ALA A 20 0.54 4.63 7.53
C ALA A 20 0.63 4.50 9.06
N ASP A 21 1.84 4.64 9.63
CA ASP A 21 2.08 4.63 11.06
C ASP A 21 1.32 5.73 11.79
N LYS A 22 1.46 6.97 11.31
CA LYS A 22 0.79 8.10 11.92
C LYS A 22 -0.74 7.95 11.85
N LEU A 23 -1.25 7.51 10.70
CA LEU A 23 -2.68 7.29 10.50
C LEU A 23 -3.23 6.20 11.46
N ALA A 24 -2.51 5.08 11.57
CA ALA A 24 -2.89 3.98 12.46
C ALA A 24 -2.94 4.41 13.93
N ARG A 25 -1.95 5.17 14.39
CA ARG A 25 -1.90 5.70 15.76
C ARG A 25 -3.03 6.68 16.04
N GLU A 26 -3.33 7.59 15.09
CA GLU A 26 -4.37 8.60 15.26
C GLU A 26 -5.77 7.99 15.24
N LEU A 27 -6.04 7.08 14.29
CA LEU A 27 -7.36 6.44 14.15
C LEU A 27 -7.52 5.23 15.08
N ARG A 28 -6.43 4.73 15.69
CA ARG A 28 -6.39 3.48 16.48
C ARG A 28 -6.88 2.28 15.69
N TRP A 29 -6.57 2.24 14.39
CA TRP A 29 -6.89 1.14 13.51
C TRP A 29 -5.72 0.17 13.40
N PRO A 30 -5.98 -1.15 13.27
CA PRO A 30 -4.94 -2.12 12.94
C PRO A 30 -4.14 -1.72 11.71
N LEU A 31 -2.83 -1.88 11.77
CA LEU A 31 -1.91 -1.68 10.66
C LEU A 31 -1.25 -3.03 10.33
N LEU A 32 -1.48 -3.52 9.12
CA LEU A 32 -0.86 -4.72 8.60
C LEU A 32 0.19 -4.32 7.56
N ARG A 33 1.46 -4.58 7.86
CA ARG A 33 2.56 -4.37 6.94
C ARG A 33 3.06 -5.68 6.39
N ILE A 34 3.40 -5.67 5.10
CA ILE A 34 4.00 -6.85 4.49
C ILE A 34 5.30 -7.25 5.20
N ASP A 35 6.12 -6.28 5.59
CA ASP A 35 7.41 -6.52 6.24
C ASP A 35 7.25 -7.14 7.65
N ASP A 36 6.22 -6.74 8.42
CA ASP A 36 5.96 -7.28 9.76
C ASP A 36 5.33 -8.68 9.71
N VAL A 37 4.41 -8.91 8.76
CA VAL A 37 3.69 -10.19 8.62
C VAL A 37 4.61 -11.29 8.10
N VAL A 38 5.69 -10.93 7.42
CA VAL A 38 6.39 -11.83 6.53
C VAL A 38 7.88 -11.93 6.77
N GLY A 39 8.44 -11.04 7.60
CA GLY A 39 9.87 -11.06 7.93
C GLY A 39 10.34 -12.38 8.53
N GLU A 40 9.42 -13.11 9.17
CA GLU A 40 9.69 -14.35 9.88
C GLU A 40 9.36 -15.63 9.08
N ILE A 41 8.77 -15.49 7.85
CA ILE A 41 8.45 -16.68 7.04
C ILE A 41 9.70 -17.13 6.29
N PRO A 42 10.20 -18.38 6.55
CA PRO A 42 11.35 -18.92 5.84
C PRO A 42 11.11 -18.99 4.33
N GLU A 43 12.14 -18.74 3.55
CA GLU A 43 12.09 -18.94 2.10
C GLU A 43 11.89 -20.44 1.79
N ASN A 44 10.86 -20.73 1.01
CA ASN A 44 10.62 -22.06 0.50
C ASN A 44 10.75 -22.03 -1.03
N PRO A 45 11.71 -22.73 -1.63
CA PRO A 45 11.96 -22.70 -3.08
C PRO A 45 10.79 -23.28 -3.90
N ASN A 46 9.88 -24.01 -3.27
CA ASN A 46 8.69 -24.61 -3.93
C ASN A 46 7.45 -23.72 -3.88
N VAL A 47 7.54 -22.53 -3.29
CA VAL A 47 6.42 -21.61 -3.15
C VAL A 47 6.84 -20.28 -3.73
N ALA A 48 6.00 -19.69 -4.59
CA ALA A 48 6.20 -18.32 -5.04
C ALA A 48 6.14 -17.37 -3.83
N PHE A 49 7.31 -17.14 -3.25
CA PHE A 49 7.52 -16.55 -1.94
C PHE A 49 6.76 -15.22 -1.78
N TRP A 50 6.86 -14.34 -2.77
CA TRP A 50 6.20 -13.04 -2.72
C TRP A 50 4.68 -13.15 -2.79
N ASP A 51 4.15 -14.01 -3.65
CA ASP A 51 2.70 -14.21 -3.80
C ASP A 51 2.07 -14.78 -2.54
N SER A 52 2.76 -15.70 -1.88
CA SER A 52 2.31 -16.27 -0.60
C SER A 52 2.26 -15.21 0.51
N LYS A 53 3.23 -14.32 0.53
CA LYS A 53 3.30 -13.23 1.49
C LYS A 53 2.11 -12.27 1.34
N VAL A 54 1.86 -11.84 0.12
CA VAL A 54 0.72 -10.98 -0.18
C VAL A 54 -0.60 -11.69 0.08
N ALA A 55 -0.72 -12.98 -0.23
CA ALA A 55 -1.92 -13.76 0.06
C ALA A 55 -2.22 -13.83 1.56
N ILE A 56 -1.21 -14.05 2.41
CA ILE A 56 -1.36 -14.02 3.86
C ILE A 56 -1.80 -12.63 4.34
N LEU A 57 -1.13 -11.58 3.87
CA LEU A 57 -1.47 -10.20 4.22
C LEU A 57 -2.93 -9.88 3.88
N LEU A 58 -3.36 -10.23 2.67
CA LEU A 58 -4.73 -9.98 2.20
C LEU A 58 -5.76 -10.88 2.91
N GLY A 59 -5.42 -12.12 3.24
CA GLY A 59 -6.27 -12.98 4.06
C GLY A 59 -6.50 -12.44 5.46
N LEU A 60 -5.44 -11.95 6.13
CA LEU A 60 -5.56 -11.26 7.41
C LEU A 60 -6.39 -9.97 7.29
N THR A 61 -6.21 -9.23 6.21
CA THR A 61 -6.98 -8.02 5.91
C THR A 61 -8.46 -8.35 5.76
N GLU A 62 -8.79 -9.37 4.99
CA GLU A 62 -10.18 -9.80 4.78
C GLU A 62 -10.85 -10.21 6.09
N ALA A 63 -10.15 -10.97 6.94
CA ALA A 63 -10.67 -11.37 8.24
C ALA A 63 -11.02 -10.17 9.15
N GLN A 64 -10.23 -9.08 9.11
CA GLN A 64 -10.55 -7.86 9.85
C GLN A 64 -11.80 -7.15 9.27
N VAL A 65 -11.83 -7.00 7.94
CA VAL A 65 -12.93 -6.31 7.25
C VAL A 65 -14.24 -7.08 7.42
N GLU A 66 -14.23 -8.41 7.37
CA GLU A 66 -15.39 -9.28 7.61
C GLU A 66 -15.98 -9.08 9.01
N LEU A 67 -15.14 -8.83 10.01
CA LEU A 67 -15.59 -8.51 11.38
C LEU A 67 -16.10 -7.06 11.53
N GLY A 68 -16.15 -6.28 10.45
CA GLY A 68 -16.56 -4.87 10.48
C GLY A 68 -15.49 -3.92 11.04
N LEU A 69 -14.24 -4.38 11.13
CA LEU A 69 -13.12 -3.57 11.62
C LEU A 69 -12.44 -2.85 10.46
N SER A 70 -12.25 -1.54 10.62
CA SER A 70 -11.42 -0.77 9.69
C SER A 70 -9.96 -1.17 9.85
N VAL A 71 -9.22 -1.24 8.72
CA VAL A 71 -7.84 -1.71 8.68
C VAL A 71 -7.00 -0.90 7.69
N ILE A 72 -5.74 -0.69 8.04
CA ILE A 72 -4.73 -0.04 7.21
C ILE A 72 -3.74 -1.11 6.76
N VAL A 73 -3.41 -1.12 5.47
CA VAL A 73 -2.46 -2.09 4.89
C VAL A 73 -1.34 -1.34 4.18
N ASP A 74 -0.10 -1.68 4.50
CA ASP A 74 1.09 -1.08 3.89
C ASP A 74 1.88 -2.15 3.12
N SER A 75 1.92 -1.99 1.79
CA SER A 75 2.66 -2.86 0.88
C SER A 75 2.97 -2.12 -0.43
N VAL A 76 3.74 -2.75 -1.32
CA VAL A 76 3.96 -2.23 -2.67
C VAL A 76 2.66 -2.22 -3.48
N PHE A 77 1.85 -3.25 -3.36
CA PHE A 77 0.61 -3.47 -4.12
C PHE A 77 0.80 -3.44 -5.63
N MET A 78 1.17 -4.56 -6.22
CA MET A 78 1.12 -4.77 -7.67
C MET A 78 -0.34 -4.86 -8.15
N ASN A 79 -0.59 -4.77 -9.45
CA ASN A 79 -1.95 -4.67 -9.99
C ASN A 79 -2.91 -5.76 -9.50
N LYS A 80 -2.46 -7.03 -9.49
CA LYS A 80 -3.27 -8.16 -9.01
C LYS A 80 -3.66 -8.00 -7.53
N ASP A 81 -2.74 -7.45 -6.72
CA ASP A 81 -2.93 -7.26 -5.29
C ASP A 81 -3.93 -6.14 -5.02
N ARG A 82 -3.90 -5.07 -5.84
CA ARG A 82 -4.88 -3.96 -5.79
C ARG A 82 -6.28 -4.45 -6.09
N ASN A 83 -6.44 -5.25 -7.15
CA ASN A 83 -7.73 -5.84 -7.52
C ASN A 83 -8.25 -6.75 -6.41
N HIS A 84 -7.38 -7.53 -5.78
CA HIS A 84 -7.76 -8.39 -4.66
C HIS A 84 -8.22 -7.55 -3.46
N ALA A 85 -7.47 -6.53 -3.06
CA ALA A 85 -7.85 -5.63 -1.97
C ALA A 85 -9.19 -4.91 -2.26
N GLN A 86 -9.41 -4.45 -3.50
CA GLN A 86 -10.67 -3.84 -3.92
C GLN A 86 -11.84 -4.83 -3.85
N ASN A 87 -11.63 -6.10 -4.24
CA ASN A 87 -12.64 -7.14 -4.15
C ASN A 87 -13.01 -7.47 -2.70
N ILE A 88 -12.03 -7.48 -1.77
CA ILE A 88 -12.30 -7.61 -0.33
C ILE A 88 -13.23 -6.47 0.14
N ALA A 89 -12.90 -5.23 -0.19
CA ALA A 89 -13.75 -4.10 0.19
C ALA A 89 -15.17 -4.23 -0.38
N ARG A 90 -15.32 -4.60 -1.66
CA ARG A 90 -16.64 -4.80 -2.30
C ARG A 90 -17.44 -5.92 -1.63
N LYS A 91 -16.81 -7.06 -1.42
CA LYS A 91 -17.45 -8.25 -0.83
C LYS A 91 -18.06 -7.97 0.55
N HIS A 92 -17.37 -7.16 1.34
CA HIS A 92 -17.76 -6.86 2.71
C HIS A 92 -18.36 -5.45 2.89
N HIS A 93 -18.74 -4.78 1.78
CA HIS A 93 -19.34 -3.43 1.79
C HIS A 93 -18.52 -2.39 2.55
N ALA A 94 -17.20 -2.54 2.56
CA ALA A 94 -16.28 -1.59 3.18
C ALA A 94 -15.91 -0.43 2.21
N LEU A 95 -15.65 0.74 2.76
CA LEU A 95 -15.06 1.83 2.00
C LEU A 95 -13.64 1.47 1.58
N PHE A 96 -13.32 1.60 0.31
CA PHE A 96 -11.98 1.39 -0.20
C PHE A 96 -11.24 2.73 -0.33
N ARG A 97 -10.08 2.86 0.31
CA ARG A 97 -9.28 4.08 0.37
C ARG A 97 -7.83 3.81 -0.07
N PRO A 98 -7.58 3.74 -1.37
CA PRO A 98 -6.22 3.55 -1.88
C PRO A 98 -5.43 4.86 -1.86
N ILE A 99 -4.19 4.80 -1.37
CA ILE A 99 -3.24 5.90 -1.29
C ILE A 99 -1.98 5.47 -2.01
N TYR A 100 -1.62 6.19 -3.07
CA TYR A 100 -0.39 5.96 -3.82
C TYR A 100 0.67 6.99 -3.44
N VAL A 101 1.72 6.53 -2.79
CA VAL A 101 2.84 7.37 -2.35
C VAL A 101 4.02 7.19 -3.30
N PHE A 102 4.51 8.29 -3.83
CA PHE A 102 5.63 8.33 -4.77
C PHE A 102 6.60 9.47 -4.46
N VAL A 103 7.69 9.52 -5.17
CA VAL A 103 8.67 10.62 -5.17
C VAL A 103 8.80 11.10 -6.60
N SER A 104 8.49 12.37 -6.89
CA SER A 104 8.57 12.90 -8.25
C SER A 104 9.99 13.21 -8.71
N ASP A 105 10.95 13.38 -7.79
CA ASP A 105 12.37 13.55 -8.07
C ASP A 105 13.14 12.25 -7.86
N GLU A 106 13.64 11.67 -8.96
CA GLU A 106 14.37 10.40 -8.94
C GLU A 106 15.69 10.48 -8.15
N ASN A 107 16.39 11.62 -8.17
CA ASN A 107 17.65 11.79 -7.44
C ASN A 107 17.40 11.76 -5.93
N VAL A 108 16.37 12.47 -5.47
CA VAL A 108 15.95 12.45 -4.08
C VAL A 108 15.52 11.06 -3.65
N TRP A 109 14.77 10.36 -4.50
CA TRP A 109 14.36 8.99 -4.21
C TRP A 109 15.56 8.05 -4.10
N LYS A 110 16.49 8.11 -5.07
CA LYS A 110 17.73 7.32 -5.06
C LYS A 110 18.57 7.59 -3.81
N GLU A 111 18.71 8.84 -3.41
CA GLU A 111 19.44 9.21 -2.21
C GLU A 111 18.80 8.59 -0.95
N ARG A 112 17.48 8.70 -0.79
CA ARG A 112 16.74 8.09 0.32
C ARG A 112 16.92 6.57 0.39
N VAL A 113 16.80 5.89 -0.74
CA VAL A 113 17.00 4.45 -0.84
C VAL A 113 18.42 4.06 -0.47
N THR A 114 19.42 4.75 -1.04
CA THR A 114 20.83 4.46 -0.81
C THR A 114 21.23 4.71 0.64
N THR A 115 20.72 5.77 1.25
CA THR A 115 20.94 6.08 2.68
C THR A 115 20.34 5.00 3.56
N ARG A 116 19.07 4.64 3.32
CA ARG A 116 18.39 3.57 4.05
C ARG A 116 19.15 2.24 3.94
N TYR A 117 19.66 1.90 2.75
CA TYR A 117 20.44 0.67 2.54
C TYR A 117 21.74 0.67 3.36
N ARG A 118 22.47 1.80 3.38
CA ARG A 118 23.72 1.94 4.15
C ARG A 118 23.49 1.89 5.67
N GLU A 119 22.40 2.47 6.15
CA GLU A 119 22.08 2.53 7.58
C GLU A 119 21.42 1.25 8.09
N SER A 120 20.87 0.44 7.21
CA SER A 120 20.23 -0.80 7.57
C SER A 120 21.26 -1.85 7.98
N LYS A 121 21.10 -2.40 9.18
CA LYS A 121 21.82 -3.59 9.62
C LYS A 121 21.24 -4.89 9.06
N ASN A 122 20.19 -4.79 8.25
CA ASN A 122 19.38 -5.92 7.80
C ASN A 122 19.56 -6.10 6.29
N ASN A 123 19.92 -7.32 5.84
CA ASN A 123 20.11 -7.65 4.41
C ASN A 123 18.79 -7.64 3.60
N ASN A 124 17.66 -7.36 4.24
CA ASN A 124 16.32 -7.35 3.61
C ASN A 124 15.91 -5.99 3.03
N VAL A 125 16.80 -5.00 3.02
CA VAL A 125 16.52 -3.69 2.40
C VAL A 125 16.94 -3.74 0.94
N ALA A 126 16.01 -3.43 0.05
CA ALA A 126 16.26 -3.43 -1.38
C ALA A 126 17.30 -2.35 -1.78
N THR A 127 18.21 -2.71 -2.70
CA THR A 127 19.13 -1.77 -3.33
C THR A 127 18.42 -0.88 -4.35
N TRP A 128 19.07 0.19 -4.79
CA TRP A 128 18.53 1.05 -5.83
C TRP A 128 18.26 0.28 -7.15
N GLU A 129 19.19 -0.59 -7.55
CA GLU A 129 19.07 -1.40 -8.75
C GLU A 129 17.89 -2.36 -8.70
N GLN A 130 17.65 -2.98 -7.55
CA GLN A 130 16.47 -3.83 -7.34
C GLN A 130 15.17 -3.03 -7.42
N ILE A 131 15.14 -1.82 -6.88
CA ILE A 131 13.97 -0.92 -6.93
C ILE A 131 13.73 -0.44 -8.37
N GLN A 132 14.78 -0.11 -9.12
CA GLN A 132 14.64 0.25 -10.54
C GLN A 132 14.06 -0.90 -11.36
N HIS A 133 14.56 -2.13 -11.13
CA HIS A 133 13.99 -3.32 -11.78
C HIS A 133 12.51 -3.49 -11.43
N GLN A 134 12.15 -3.38 -10.16
CA GLN A 134 10.75 -3.46 -9.71
C GLN A 134 9.89 -2.34 -10.29
N SER A 135 10.43 -1.13 -10.43
CA SER A 135 9.75 0.02 -11.03
C SER A 135 9.33 -0.23 -12.48
N GLY A 136 10.12 -0.98 -13.25
CA GLY A 136 9.79 -1.37 -14.62
C GLY A 136 8.53 -2.25 -14.72
N HIS A 137 8.19 -2.96 -13.66
CA HIS A 137 7.00 -3.83 -13.58
C HIS A 137 5.86 -3.22 -12.75
N PHE A 138 6.12 -2.12 -12.06
CA PHE A 138 5.13 -1.43 -11.23
C PHE A 138 4.28 -0.49 -12.10
N ARG A 139 3.01 -0.83 -12.27
CA ARG A 139 2.07 0.05 -12.94
C ARG A 139 1.58 1.12 -11.95
N LYS A 140 1.73 2.40 -12.27
CA LYS A 140 1.17 3.49 -11.47
C LYS A 140 -0.36 3.35 -11.39
N TRP A 141 -0.95 3.92 -10.36
CA TRP A 141 -2.41 4.03 -10.28
C TRP A 141 -2.91 4.96 -11.38
N GLU A 142 -4.11 4.67 -11.90
CA GLU A 142 -4.76 5.60 -12.82
C GLU A 142 -5.19 6.87 -12.06
N PRO A 143 -5.16 8.04 -12.71
CA PRO A 143 -5.72 9.25 -12.12
C PRO A 143 -7.14 9.01 -11.60
N ASP A 144 -7.49 9.67 -10.49
CA ASP A 144 -8.81 9.58 -9.83
C ASP A 144 -9.17 8.22 -9.21
N THR A 145 -8.28 7.22 -9.27
CA THR A 145 -8.49 5.90 -8.66
C THR A 145 -7.81 5.73 -7.31
N ALA A 146 -7.01 6.69 -6.89
CA ALA A 146 -6.32 6.72 -5.59
C ALA A 146 -6.01 8.16 -5.18
N LEU A 147 -5.74 8.38 -3.90
CA LEU A 147 -5.08 9.61 -3.47
C LEU A 147 -3.59 9.54 -3.85
N PHE A 148 -3.13 10.50 -4.67
CA PHE A 148 -1.72 10.63 -5.05
C PHE A 148 -0.98 11.51 -4.05
N VAL A 149 0.08 10.99 -3.46
CA VAL A 149 0.88 11.66 -2.45
C VAL A 149 2.34 11.72 -2.90
N ASP A 150 2.80 12.91 -3.29
CA ASP A 150 4.22 13.13 -3.56
C ASP A 150 4.96 13.45 -2.26
N SER A 151 5.87 12.59 -1.88
CA SER A 151 6.62 12.74 -0.64
C SER A 151 7.74 13.77 -0.71
N LEU A 152 7.87 14.55 -1.79
CA LEU A 152 8.66 15.78 -1.81
C LEU A 152 7.99 16.90 -1.01
N HIS A 153 6.68 16.87 -0.88
CA HIS A 153 5.99 17.80 0.00
C HIS A 153 6.26 17.48 1.47
N SER A 154 6.02 18.47 2.34
CA SER A 154 6.18 18.27 3.77
C SER A 154 5.31 17.13 4.30
N PHE A 155 5.81 16.43 5.31
CA PHE A 155 5.10 15.31 5.92
C PHE A 155 3.71 15.73 6.44
N ASP A 156 3.62 16.89 7.09
CA ASP A 156 2.35 17.36 7.67
C ASP A 156 1.30 17.66 6.60
N ARG A 157 1.68 18.31 5.50
CA ARG A 157 0.79 18.53 4.36
C ARG A 157 0.28 17.22 3.76
N ASN A 158 1.18 16.27 3.55
CA ASN A 158 0.82 14.96 3.01
C ASN A 158 -0.08 14.18 3.98
N TYR A 159 0.22 14.25 5.26
CA TYR A 159 -0.58 13.57 6.28
C TYR A 159 -2.00 14.18 6.39
N GLU A 160 -2.13 15.50 6.36
CA GLU A 160 -3.42 16.17 6.35
C GLU A 160 -4.28 15.74 5.15
N ALA A 161 -3.69 15.66 3.95
CA ALA A 161 -4.37 15.17 2.76
C ALA A 161 -4.84 13.70 2.91
N VAL A 162 -3.99 12.84 3.47
CA VAL A 162 -4.31 11.44 3.77
C VAL A 162 -5.47 11.34 4.77
N LEU A 163 -5.38 12.07 5.87
CA LEU A 163 -6.39 12.03 6.93
C LEU A 163 -7.76 12.50 6.41
N ASN A 164 -7.77 13.61 5.66
CA ASN A 164 -8.98 14.15 5.05
C ASN A 164 -9.59 13.15 4.04
N PHE A 165 -8.77 12.51 3.21
CA PHE A 165 -9.22 11.50 2.27
C PHE A 165 -9.85 10.29 2.95
N VAL A 166 -9.26 9.81 4.03
CA VAL A 166 -9.76 8.63 4.77
C VAL A 166 -11.04 8.95 5.53
N LYS A 167 -11.16 10.16 6.10
CA LYS A 167 -12.33 10.60 6.87
C LYS A 167 -13.51 11.10 6.00
N LYS A 168 -13.31 11.25 4.70
CA LYS A 168 -14.36 11.75 3.79
C LYS A 168 -15.54 10.79 3.72
N ASP A 169 -16.75 11.31 3.85
CA ASP A 169 -17.97 10.50 3.76
C ASP A 169 -18.21 9.97 2.33
N GLN A 170 -19.00 8.90 2.23
CA GLN A 170 -19.27 8.19 0.98
C GLN A 170 -19.99 9.06 -0.06
N GLY A 171 -20.76 10.07 0.37
CA GLY A 171 -21.54 10.93 -0.53
C GLY A 171 -20.74 11.90 -1.39
N ASP A 172 -19.48 12.17 -1.04
CA ASP A 172 -18.61 13.15 -1.71
C ASP A 172 -17.57 12.55 -2.67
N LEU A 173 -17.49 11.24 -2.74
CA LEU A 173 -16.61 10.53 -3.67
C LEU A 173 -17.48 9.62 -4.53
N LYS A 174 -17.34 9.69 -5.86
CA LYS A 174 -17.69 8.55 -6.71
C LYS A 174 -17.01 7.36 -6.06
N THR A 175 -17.80 6.38 -5.62
CA THR A 175 -17.27 5.26 -4.83
C THR A 175 -16.17 4.59 -5.64
N LEU A 176 -14.94 4.66 -5.15
CA LEU A 176 -13.79 3.98 -5.78
C LEU A 176 -14.03 2.47 -5.89
N SER A 177 -14.98 1.93 -5.11
CA SER A 177 -15.52 0.57 -5.24
C SER A 177 -16.25 0.32 -6.57
N ASP A 178 -16.75 1.37 -7.22
CA ASP A 178 -17.48 1.26 -8.50
C ASP A 178 -16.56 1.44 -9.71
N LEU A 179 -15.29 1.76 -9.49
CA LEU A 179 -14.32 1.81 -10.57
C LEU A 179 -14.08 0.41 -11.14
N PRO A 180 -13.97 0.28 -12.49
CA PRO A 180 -13.66 -0.99 -13.10
C PRO A 180 -12.34 -1.54 -12.55
N LEU A 181 -12.28 -2.85 -12.35
CA LEU A 181 -11.03 -3.53 -12.07
C LEU A 181 -10.04 -3.22 -13.19
N VAL A 182 -8.80 -2.93 -12.84
CA VAL A 182 -7.77 -2.72 -13.86
C VAL A 182 -7.63 -4.03 -14.63
N GLU A 183 -8.09 -4.05 -15.89
CA GLU A 183 -7.90 -5.20 -16.76
C GLU A 183 -6.40 -5.40 -16.99
N GLY A 184 -5.82 -6.34 -16.27
CA GLY A 184 -4.48 -6.83 -16.50
C GLY A 184 -4.55 -8.08 -17.35
N LYS A 185 -4.10 -8.04 -18.60
CA LYS A 185 -3.70 -9.27 -19.28
C LYS A 185 -2.53 -9.84 -18.49
N TYR A 186 -2.79 -10.89 -17.75
CA TYR A 186 -1.74 -11.71 -17.14
C TYR A 186 -1.01 -12.42 -18.28
N HIS A 187 0.20 -12.02 -18.58
CA HIS A 187 1.13 -12.93 -19.25
C HIS A 187 1.65 -13.86 -18.16
N GLU A 188 1.34 -15.13 -18.35
CA GLU A 188 1.89 -16.26 -17.61
C GLU A 188 3.42 -16.27 -17.63
#